data_497e95b030732d1a8b1809ec6753093a
#
_entry.id   497e95b030732d1a8b1809ec6753093a
#
_cell.length_a   1.000
_cell.length_b   1.000
_cell.length_c   1.000
_cell.angle_alpha   90.00
_cell.angle_beta   90.00
_cell.angle_gamma   90.00
#
_symmetry.space_group_name_H-M   'P 1'
#
loop_
_entity.id
_entity.type
_entity.pdbx_description
1 polymer ?
#
loop_
_entity_poly.entity_id
_entity_poly.type
_entity_poly.pdbx_seq_one_letter_code
_entity_poly.pdbx_strand_id
1 'polypeptide(L)'
;MNGKSIQNYALTSLNGASIERYNEDLNRITEPGFYIVNTSMNTPVSGHTYYYLEVIRHAVNASSYVMQRATCRSHTQQTYVRICEGGTWGQWKEQVLADHPMLQEKPLKTLTMGFPYGLNATLTRKDNLVTITLNRRITNIDVFEYRQMIETIPLGYRPTAEAHMVIVPNSGSFTKSPSILHFASDGKIRLTNGTGGAHVYTGTITYITNDPYPS
;
A
#
# COMPACT_ATOMS: atom_id res chain seq x y z
N MET A 1 -28.77 -34.25 43.94
CA MET A 1 -27.64 -33.35 43.62
C MET A 1 -27.46 -33.39 42.12
N ASN A 2 -27.81 -32.32 41.45
CA ASN A 2 -27.58 -32.21 40.00
C ASN A 2 -26.07 -32.07 39.78
N GLY A 3 -25.44 -33.14 39.35
CA GLY A 3 -24.02 -33.13 38.97
C GLY A 3 -23.82 -32.20 37.78
N LYS A 4 -23.48 -30.95 38.02
CA LYS A 4 -22.92 -30.09 36.96
C LYS A 4 -21.63 -30.74 36.50
N SER A 5 -21.56 -31.13 35.24
CA SER A 5 -20.32 -31.55 34.59
C SER A 5 -19.29 -30.43 34.76
N ILE A 6 -18.28 -30.66 35.59
CA ILE A 6 -17.15 -29.76 35.72
C ILE A 6 -16.34 -29.92 34.44
N GLN A 7 -16.15 -28.85 33.71
CA GLN A 7 -15.29 -28.87 32.55
C GLN A 7 -13.83 -29.08 33.00
N ASN A 8 -13.34 -30.28 32.85
CA ASN A 8 -11.98 -30.69 33.28
C ASN A 8 -10.89 -30.37 32.28
N TYR A 9 -11.08 -29.38 31.43
CA TYR A 9 -10.10 -28.98 30.42
C TYR A 9 -9.41 -27.69 30.83
N ALA A 10 -8.12 -27.77 31.15
CA ALA A 10 -7.34 -26.60 31.52
C ALA A 10 -6.92 -25.83 30.29
N LEU A 11 -7.51 -24.66 30.05
CA LEU A 11 -7.09 -23.71 29.00
C LEU A 11 -5.81 -22.98 29.36
N THR A 12 -5.45 -22.96 30.63
CA THR A 12 -4.24 -22.33 31.19
C THR A 12 -3.60 -23.30 32.20
N SER A 13 -2.41 -22.97 32.68
CA SER A 13 -1.81 -23.65 33.82
C SER A 13 -2.63 -23.38 35.11
N LEU A 14 -2.38 -24.16 36.16
CA LEU A 14 -3.15 -24.09 37.43
C LEU A 14 -3.14 -22.74 38.11
N ASN A 15 -2.13 -21.91 37.87
CA ASN A 15 -2.02 -20.54 38.38
C ASN A 15 -2.61 -19.47 37.40
N GLY A 16 -3.32 -19.90 36.34
CA GLY A 16 -3.90 -19.01 35.34
C GLY A 16 -2.91 -18.47 34.28
N ALA A 17 -1.63 -18.85 34.34
CA ALA A 17 -0.65 -18.48 33.32
C ALA A 17 -0.83 -19.30 32.04
N SER A 18 -0.29 -18.82 30.92
CA SER A 18 -0.22 -19.58 29.68
C SER A 18 0.55 -20.88 29.85
N ILE A 19 0.16 -21.92 29.12
CA ILE A 19 0.84 -23.21 29.11
C ILE A 19 2.14 -23.09 28.31
N GLU A 20 3.26 -23.45 28.91
CA GLU A 20 4.57 -23.40 28.22
C GLU A 20 4.75 -24.61 27.28
N ARG A 21 5.19 -24.31 26.04
CA ARG A 21 5.57 -25.29 25.02
C ARG A 21 6.85 -24.84 24.33
N TYR A 22 7.91 -25.61 24.53
CA TYR A 22 9.24 -25.29 23.99
C TYR A 22 9.71 -26.40 23.04
N ASN A 23 10.34 -25.98 21.94
CA ASN A 23 10.88 -26.91 20.92
C ASN A 23 9.84 -27.88 20.33
N GLU A 24 8.56 -27.50 20.36
CA GLU A 24 7.47 -28.29 19.81
C GLU A 24 6.98 -27.71 18.49
N ASP A 25 6.71 -28.58 17.51
CA ASP A 25 6.14 -28.17 16.23
C ASP A 25 4.72 -27.61 16.43
N LEU A 26 4.48 -26.38 15.95
CA LEU A 26 3.16 -25.76 16.07
C LEU A 26 2.05 -26.55 15.39
N ASN A 27 2.36 -27.43 14.41
CA ASN A 27 1.38 -28.32 13.80
C ASN A 27 0.86 -29.39 14.79
N ARG A 28 1.59 -29.66 15.87
CA ARG A 28 1.22 -30.67 16.90
C ARG A 28 0.44 -30.07 18.06
N ILE A 29 0.46 -28.74 18.22
CA ILE A 29 -0.28 -28.07 19.30
C ILE A 29 -1.73 -27.89 18.84
N THR A 30 -2.54 -28.93 18.95
CA THR A 30 -3.95 -28.98 18.53
C THR A 30 -4.95 -28.91 19.69
N GLU A 31 -4.48 -29.07 20.94
CA GLU A 31 -5.33 -28.98 22.11
C GLU A 31 -5.75 -27.51 22.37
N PRO A 32 -7.04 -27.25 22.72
CA PRO A 32 -7.48 -25.88 23.02
C PRO A 32 -6.72 -25.32 24.22
N GLY A 33 -6.36 -24.04 24.14
CA GLY A 33 -5.68 -23.38 25.24
C GLY A 33 -4.94 -22.13 24.85
N PHE A 34 -4.36 -21.50 25.87
CA PHE A 34 -3.48 -20.34 25.75
C PHE A 34 -2.05 -20.78 26.09
N TYR A 35 -1.17 -20.64 25.11
CA TYR A 35 0.20 -21.13 25.21
C TYR A 35 1.19 -19.99 25.09
N ILE A 36 2.35 -20.13 25.73
CA ILE A 36 3.57 -19.46 25.35
C ILE A 36 4.50 -20.47 24.70
N VAL A 37 4.92 -20.21 23.49
CA VAL A 37 5.75 -21.12 22.70
C VAL A 37 7.10 -20.50 22.37
N ASN A 38 8.13 -21.32 22.37
CA ASN A 38 9.45 -21.00 21.86
C ASN A 38 9.89 -22.13 20.92
N THR A 39 9.71 -21.92 19.63
CA THR A 39 10.03 -22.91 18.59
C THR A 39 10.29 -22.23 17.26
N SER A 40 11.02 -22.89 16.39
CA SER A 40 11.21 -22.48 14.98
C SER A 40 10.44 -23.34 13.98
N MET A 41 9.66 -24.32 14.47
CA MET A 41 8.98 -25.30 13.63
C MET A 41 7.57 -24.86 13.26
N ASN A 42 7.34 -24.66 11.97
CA ASN A 42 6.05 -24.22 11.40
C ASN A 42 5.52 -22.89 11.97
N THR A 43 6.44 -21.95 12.26
CA THR A 43 6.13 -20.61 12.76
C THR A 43 5.69 -19.66 11.65
N PRO A 44 4.91 -18.59 11.97
CA PRO A 44 4.49 -17.58 10.99
C PRO A 44 5.65 -16.85 10.32
N VAL A 45 6.69 -16.53 11.10
CA VAL A 45 7.82 -15.69 10.66
C VAL A 45 9.12 -16.46 10.81
N SER A 46 9.89 -16.56 9.74
CA SER A 46 11.22 -17.19 9.76
C SER A 46 12.16 -16.40 10.69
N GLY A 47 12.92 -17.13 11.50
CA GLY A 47 13.86 -16.53 12.45
C GLY A 47 13.25 -15.98 13.75
N HIS A 48 11.94 -15.96 13.86
CA HIS A 48 11.23 -15.62 15.11
C HIS A 48 10.74 -16.87 15.83
N THR A 49 10.96 -16.96 17.12
CA THR A 49 10.70 -18.20 17.88
C THR A 49 9.70 -18.06 19.02
N TYR A 50 9.47 -16.86 19.54
CA TYR A 50 8.61 -16.62 20.70
C TYR A 50 7.24 -16.08 20.29
N TYR A 51 6.17 -16.83 20.66
CA TYR A 51 4.78 -16.43 20.39
C TYR A 51 3.88 -16.67 21.59
N TYR A 52 2.87 -15.84 21.77
CA TYR A 52 1.63 -16.22 22.44
C TYR A 52 0.76 -16.94 21.42
N LEU A 53 0.37 -18.19 21.73
CA LEU A 53 -0.42 -19.02 20.83
C LEU A 53 -1.77 -19.32 21.46
N GLU A 54 -2.84 -18.99 20.78
CA GLU A 54 -4.20 -19.37 21.10
C GLU A 54 -4.64 -20.49 20.16
N VAL A 55 -5.21 -21.57 20.72
CA VAL A 55 -5.68 -22.72 19.97
C VAL A 55 -7.17 -22.94 20.25
N ILE A 56 -7.95 -22.97 19.20
CA ILE A 56 -9.37 -23.29 19.21
C ILE A 56 -9.60 -24.47 18.28
N ARG A 57 -10.36 -25.48 18.73
CA ARG A 57 -10.67 -26.65 17.91
C ARG A 57 -12.17 -26.91 17.82
N HIS A 58 -12.58 -27.59 16.77
CA HIS A 58 -13.96 -28.00 16.57
C HIS A 58 -14.37 -29.07 17.60
N ALA A 59 -15.64 -29.04 18.01
CA ALA A 59 -16.16 -29.98 19.01
C ALA A 59 -16.15 -31.45 18.55
N VAL A 60 -16.36 -31.66 17.24
CA VAL A 60 -16.31 -32.97 16.58
C VAL A 60 -15.12 -32.98 15.64
N ASN A 61 -14.37 -34.07 15.54
CA ASN A 61 -13.13 -34.18 14.75
C ASN A 61 -12.04 -33.18 15.21
N ALA A 62 -11.80 -33.12 16.46
CA ALA A 62 -10.99 -32.15 17.17
C ALA A 62 -9.57 -31.93 16.61
N SER A 63 -8.89 -32.98 16.12
CA SER A 63 -7.53 -32.87 15.54
C SER A 63 -7.50 -32.46 14.08
N SER A 64 -8.65 -32.52 13.39
CA SER A 64 -8.75 -32.24 11.96
C SER A 64 -9.22 -30.81 11.65
N TYR A 65 -9.83 -30.13 12.63
CA TYR A 65 -10.36 -28.78 12.47
C TYR A 65 -9.90 -27.90 13.64
N VAL A 66 -8.82 -27.21 13.43
CA VAL A 66 -8.14 -26.40 14.46
C VAL A 66 -7.84 -25.01 13.90
N MET A 67 -8.10 -23.99 14.69
CA MET A 67 -7.60 -22.63 14.43
C MET A 67 -6.46 -22.31 15.39
N GLN A 68 -5.41 -21.73 14.88
CA GLN A 68 -4.32 -21.16 15.67
C GLN A 68 -4.21 -19.67 15.40
N ARG A 69 -4.06 -18.88 16.48
CA ARG A 69 -3.67 -17.47 16.43
C ARG A 69 -2.35 -17.34 17.17
N ALA A 70 -1.33 -16.84 16.47
CA ALA A 70 0.01 -16.62 17.00
C ALA A 70 0.35 -15.13 17.02
N THR A 71 0.61 -14.57 18.20
CA THR A 71 1.06 -13.19 18.36
C THR A 71 2.54 -13.18 18.71
N CYS A 72 3.35 -12.46 17.90
CA CYS A 72 4.76 -12.30 18.18
C CYS A 72 4.98 -11.61 19.54
N ARG A 73 5.80 -12.20 20.40
CA ARG A 73 6.15 -11.63 21.70
C ARG A 73 7.10 -10.44 21.59
N SER A 74 7.74 -10.21 20.44
CA SER A 74 8.64 -9.10 20.19
C SER A 74 7.91 -7.78 19.97
N HIS A 75 8.68 -6.71 19.83
CA HIS A 75 8.20 -5.34 19.62
C HIS A 75 7.33 -5.12 18.38
N THR A 76 7.22 -6.06 17.46
CA THR A 76 6.33 -5.92 16.30
C THR A 76 4.87 -6.22 16.63
N GLN A 77 4.60 -7.01 17.67
CA GLN A 77 3.25 -7.42 18.12
C GLN A 77 2.34 -7.94 16.99
N GLN A 78 2.94 -8.39 15.89
CA GLN A 78 2.20 -8.92 14.75
C GLN A 78 1.45 -10.18 15.14
N THR A 79 0.21 -10.29 14.70
CA THR A 79 -0.66 -11.45 14.92
C THR A 79 -0.91 -12.17 13.61
N TYR A 80 -0.84 -13.48 13.67
CA TYR A 80 -1.05 -14.38 12.53
C TYR A 80 -2.13 -15.40 12.87
N VAL A 81 -2.92 -15.78 11.88
CA VAL A 81 -3.96 -16.81 12.02
C VAL A 81 -3.78 -17.85 10.94
N ARG A 82 -3.99 -19.12 11.29
CA ARG A 82 -4.14 -20.22 10.34
C ARG A 82 -5.20 -21.22 10.79
N ILE A 83 -5.65 -22.02 9.85
CA ILE A 83 -6.64 -23.07 10.08
C ILE A 83 -6.08 -24.40 9.58
N CYS A 84 -6.28 -25.44 10.35
CA CYS A 84 -6.19 -26.83 9.93
C CYS A 84 -7.59 -27.27 9.49
N GLU A 85 -7.72 -27.76 8.27
CA GLU A 85 -8.97 -28.25 7.71
C GLU A 85 -8.75 -29.67 7.18
N GLY A 86 -9.56 -30.62 7.64
CA GLY A 86 -9.40 -32.03 7.28
C GLY A 86 -8.01 -32.61 7.63
N GLY A 87 -7.35 -32.11 8.66
CA GLY A 87 -6.00 -32.54 9.07
C GLY A 87 -4.85 -31.84 8.32
N THR A 88 -5.16 -30.95 7.38
CA THR A 88 -4.15 -30.21 6.60
C THR A 88 -4.05 -28.76 7.07
N TRP A 89 -2.85 -28.31 7.44
CA TRP A 89 -2.60 -26.95 7.85
C TRP A 89 -2.50 -25.99 6.65
N GLY A 90 -3.31 -24.93 6.70
CA GLY A 90 -3.15 -23.78 5.81
C GLY A 90 -1.94 -22.93 6.15
N GLN A 91 -1.59 -22.03 5.26
CA GLN A 91 -0.53 -21.03 5.48
C GLN A 91 -0.95 -20.03 6.56
N TRP A 92 0.03 -19.53 7.32
CA TRP A 92 -0.16 -18.40 8.21
C TRP A 92 -0.54 -17.14 7.41
N LYS A 93 -1.58 -16.44 7.87
CA LYS A 93 -2.01 -15.15 7.32
C LYS A 93 -1.87 -14.10 8.41
N GLU A 94 -1.21 -13.00 8.09
CA GLU A 94 -1.11 -11.87 9.01
C GLU A 94 -2.49 -11.24 9.23
N GLN A 95 -2.83 -11.00 10.48
CA GLN A 95 -4.02 -10.24 10.87
C GLN A 95 -3.66 -8.77 10.91
N VAL A 96 -4.03 -8.04 9.87
CA VAL A 96 -3.74 -6.61 9.73
C VAL A 96 -4.73 -5.80 10.56
N LEU A 97 -4.24 -4.98 11.47
CA LEU A 97 -5.04 -4.05 12.26
C LEU A 97 -5.27 -2.74 11.48
N ALA A 98 -6.29 -1.98 11.86
CA ALA A 98 -6.65 -0.73 11.17
C ALA A 98 -5.56 0.35 11.20
N ASP A 99 -4.66 0.31 12.16
CA ASP A 99 -3.50 1.20 12.30
C ASP A 99 -2.24 0.68 11.58
N HIS A 100 -2.34 -0.48 10.92
CA HIS A 100 -1.21 -1.04 10.19
C HIS A 100 -0.75 -0.08 9.07
N PRO A 101 0.58 0.17 8.92
CA PRO A 101 1.10 1.14 7.95
C PRO A 101 0.62 0.96 6.50
N MET A 102 0.33 -0.30 6.11
CA MET A 102 -0.21 -0.60 4.77
C MET A 102 -1.65 -0.13 4.57
N LEU A 103 -2.44 0.04 5.66
CA LEU A 103 -3.82 0.52 5.62
C LEU A 103 -3.92 2.03 5.89
N GLN A 104 -2.82 2.66 6.29
CA GLN A 104 -2.81 4.10 6.53
C GLN A 104 -2.89 4.84 5.20
N GLU A 105 -3.92 5.66 5.05
CA GLU A 105 -4.02 6.54 3.90
C GLU A 105 -2.86 7.55 3.90
N LYS A 106 -2.12 7.59 2.80
CA LYS A 106 -1.12 8.63 2.62
C LYS A 106 -1.81 9.99 2.46
N PRO A 107 -1.33 11.03 3.15
CA PRO A 107 -1.95 12.37 3.06
C PRO A 107 -1.86 12.90 1.62
N LEU A 108 -2.85 13.67 1.21
CA LEU A 108 -2.77 14.36 -0.08
C LEU A 108 -1.56 15.30 -0.10
N LYS A 109 -0.68 15.14 -1.09
CA LYS A 109 0.46 16.04 -1.32
C LYS A 109 0.20 16.89 -2.55
N THR A 110 0.40 18.20 -2.40
CA THR A 110 0.23 19.17 -3.49
C THR A 110 1.50 19.98 -3.64
N LEU A 111 1.94 20.14 -4.88
CA LEU A 111 3.10 20.95 -5.27
C LEU A 111 2.70 21.86 -6.44
N THR A 112 2.98 23.15 -6.32
CA THR A 112 2.89 24.07 -7.44
C THR A 112 4.29 24.38 -7.97
N MET A 113 4.50 24.24 -9.27
CA MET A 113 5.80 24.46 -9.90
C MET A 113 5.68 25.18 -11.24
N GLY A 114 6.75 25.84 -11.62
CA GLY A 114 6.89 26.41 -12.96
C GLY A 114 6.98 25.32 -14.02
N PHE A 115 6.27 25.53 -15.12
CA PHE A 115 6.34 24.74 -16.34
C PHE A 115 6.86 25.58 -17.48
N PRO A 116 7.18 24.99 -18.62
CA PRO A 116 7.76 25.72 -19.78
C PRO A 116 6.99 26.98 -20.16
N TYR A 117 7.75 27.98 -20.56
CA TYR A 117 7.23 29.28 -21.09
C TYR A 117 6.28 30.03 -20.11
N GLY A 118 6.55 29.93 -18.82
CA GLY A 118 5.79 30.65 -17.79
C GLY A 118 4.48 30.00 -17.42
N LEU A 119 4.20 28.80 -17.90
CA LEU A 119 3.14 27.97 -17.35
C LEU A 119 3.43 27.64 -15.90
N ASN A 120 2.40 27.51 -15.09
CA ASN A 120 2.48 26.90 -13.76
C ASN A 120 1.52 25.73 -13.69
N ALA A 121 1.96 24.67 -13.08
CA ALA A 121 1.13 23.49 -12.86
C ALA A 121 1.02 23.19 -11.38
N THR A 122 -0.15 22.70 -10.99
CA THR A 122 -0.37 22.10 -9.68
C THR A 122 -0.34 20.58 -9.86
N LEU A 123 0.61 19.96 -9.18
CA LEU A 123 0.77 18.51 -9.11
C LEU A 123 0.16 18.06 -7.80
N THR A 124 -0.80 17.15 -7.86
CA THR A 124 -1.45 16.58 -6.69
C THR A 124 -1.21 15.08 -6.68
N ARG A 125 -0.70 14.55 -5.58
CA ARG A 125 -0.48 13.11 -5.42
C ARG A 125 -1.31 12.54 -4.29
N LYS A 126 -2.05 11.47 -4.60
CA LYS A 126 -2.69 10.58 -3.63
C LYS A 126 -2.27 9.15 -3.95
N ASP A 127 -1.66 8.49 -3.00
CA ASP A 127 -1.09 7.15 -3.19
C ASP A 127 -0.18 7.04 -4.43
N ASN A 128 -0.54 6.22 -5.39
CA ASN A 128 0.21 6.06 -6.64
C ASN A 128 -0.33 6.91 -7.80
N LEU A 129 -1.35 7.74 -7.55
CA LEU A 129 -1.93 8.60 -8.56
C LEU A 129 -1.36 10.01 -8.45
N VAL A 130 -0.93 10.55 -9.58
CA VAL A 130 -0.52 11.94 -9.73
C VAL A 130 -1.45 12.60 -10.72
N THR A 131 -2.05 13.72 -10.32
CA THR A 131 -2.83 14.58 -11.19
C THR A 131 -2.06 15.89 -11.41
N ILE A 132 -1.87 16.28 -12.65
CA ILE A 132 -1.31 17.59 -13.03
C ILE A 132 -2.42 18.40 -13.65
N THR A 133 -2.63 19.61 -13.13
CA THR A 133 -3.58 20.58 -13.66
C THR A 133 -2.84 21.88 -13.96
N LEU A 134 -3.07 22.44 -15.13
CA LEU A 134 -2.57 23.76 -15.48
C LEU A 134 -3.67 24.64 -16.06
N ASN A 135 -3.59 25.92 -15.74
CA ASN A 135 -4.43 26.96 -16.29
C ASN A 135 -3.65 28.29 -16.22
N ARG A 136 -2.90 28.60 -17.26
CA ARG A 136 -2.12 29.83 -17.27
C ARG A 136 -1.78 30.30 -18.67
N ARG A 137 -1.42 31.59 -18.75
CA ARG A 137 -1.00 32.23 -20.01
C ARG A 137 0.47 31.89 -20.31
N ILE A 138 0.71 31.36 -21.50
CA ILE A 138 2.04 31.30 -22.11
C ILE A 138 2.37 32.66 -22.72
N THR A 139 3.61 33.09 -22.57
CA THR A 139 4.16 34.20 -23.30
C THR A 139 4.31 33.84 -24.79
N ASN A 140 4.53 34.85 -25.64
CA ASN A 140 4.62 34.65 -27.08
C ASN A 140 5.67 33.59 -27.46
N ILE A 141 5.25 32.49 -28.07
CA ILE A 141 6.10 31.39 -28.51
C ILE A 141 5.75 30.94 -29.92
N ASP A 142 6.74 30.40 -30.64
CA ASP A 142 6.55 29.86 -31.98
C ASP A 142 5.91 28.44 -31.96
N VAL A 143 5.47 28.00 -33.12
CA VAL A 143 5.11 26.61 -33.36
C VAL A 143 6.38 25.76 -33.44
N PHE A 144 6.44 24.66 -32.74
CA PHE A 144 7.54 23.71 -32.79
C PHE A 144 7.09 22.30 -32.33
N GLU A 145 7.90 21.31 -32.63
CA GLU A 145 7.63 19.93 -32.29
C GLU A 145 8.66 19.38 -31.29
N TYR A 146 8.19 18.62 -30.31
CA TYR A 146 8.91 17.73 -29.38
C TYR A 146 10.21 18.32 -28.79
N ARG A 147 10.20 19.60 -28.44
CA ARG A 147 11.36 20.32 -27.88
C ARG A 147 11.51 19.98 -26.40
N GLN A 148 12.71 19.56 -25.99
CA GLN A 148 13.01 19.34 -24.58
C GLN A 148 13.10 20.67 -23.83
N MET A 149 12.48 20.69 -22.64
CA MET A 149 12.44 21.80 -21.71
C MET A 149 13.53 21.65 -20.64
N ILE A 150 13.83 22.75 -19.95
CA ILE A 150 14.76 22.76 -18.81
C ILE A 150 14.09 22.31 -17.53
N GLU A 151 12.78 22.50 -17.43
CA GLU A 151 11.98 22.07 -16.29
C GLU A 151 11.82 20.54 -16.28
N THR A 152 11.70 19.98 -15.10
CA THR A 152 11.54 18.53 -14.89
C THR A 152 10.48 18.25 -13.84
N ILE A 153 9.75 17.15 -14.00
CA ILE A 153 8.88 16.62 -12.94
C ILE A 153 9.76 16.12 -11.78
N PRO A 154 9.56 16.61 -10.56
CA PRO A 154 10.38 16.21 -9.42
C PRO A 154 10.13 14.75 -9.02
N LEU A 155 11.13 14.16 -8.37
CA LEU A 155 10.99 12.84 -7.76
C LEU A 155 9.78 12.82 -6.80
N GLY A 156 9.03 11.76 -6.84
CA GLY A 156 7.76 11.65 -6.12
C GLY A 156 6.53 11.93 -6.98
N TYR A 157 6.70 12.47 -8.19
CA TYR A 157 5.60 12.81 -9.09
C TYR A 157 5.81 12.33 -10.54
N ARG A 158 6.89 11.58 -10.82
CA ARG A 158 7.22 11.13 -12.18
C ARG A 158 6.29 10.00 -12.62
N PRO A 159 5.89 9.95 -13.91
CA PRO A 159 5.07 8.86 -14.41
C PRO A 159 5.90 7.56 -14.52
N THR A 160 5.23 6.41 -14.42
CA THR A 160 5.87 5.10 -14.63
C THR A 160 6.28 4.84 -16.08
N ALA A 161 5.59 5.47 -17.02
CA ALA A 161 5.86 5.45 -18.45
C ALA A 161 5.61 6.84 -19.01
N GLU A 162 6.03 7.10 -20.24
CA GLU A 162 5.78 8.40 -20.88
C GLU A 162 4.27 8.71 -20.89
N ALA A 163 3.92 9.92 -20.40
CA ALA A 163 2.55 10.39 -20.31
C ALA A 163 2.38 11.69 -21.11
N HIS A 164 1.25 11.84 -21.77
CA HIS A 164 1.00 12.96 -22.69
C HIS A 164 -0.20 13.78 -22.21
N MET A 165 0.02 15.05 -21.91
CA MET A 165 -1.02 16.00 -21.52
C MET A 165 -1.36 16.92 -22.66
N VAL A 166 -2.54 16.79 -23.19
CA VAL A 166 -3.06 17.76 -24.16
C VAL A 166 -3.46 19.04 -23.44
N ILE A 167 -2.92 20.16 -23.88
CA ILE A 167 -3.27 21.49 -23.40
C ILE A 167 -3.92 22.28 -24.52
N VAL A 168 -5.02 22.90 -24.21
CA VAL A 168 -5.85 23.60 -25.22
C VAL A 168 -5.72 25.13 -25.02
N PRO A 169 -5.44 25.87 -26.09
CA PRO A 169 -5.44 27.34 -26.00
C PRO A 169 -6.87 27.86 -25.82
N ASN A 170 -7.11 28.48 -24.67
CA ASN A 170 -8.39 29.11 -24.34
C ASN A 170 -8.38 30.57 -24.82
N SER A 171 -8.75 30.79 -26.08
CA SER A 171 -8.76 32.12 -26.68
C SER A 171 -10.09 32.49 -27.30
N GLY A 172 -11.19 31.83 -26.88
CA GLY A 172 -12.53 32.08 -27.41
C GLY A 172 -12.77 31.59 -28.84
N SER A 173 -11.80 30.90 -29.44
CA SER A 173 -11.92 30.33 -30.79
C SER A 173 -11.50 28.85 -30.77
N PHE A 174 -12.31 28.00 -31.36
CA PHE A 174 -12.04 26.54 -31.51
C PHE A 174 -11.10 26.23 -32.71
N THR A 175 -10.57 27.25 -33.39
CA THR A 175 -9.75 27.05 -34.59
C THR A 175 -8.27 26.88 -34.33
N LYS A 176 -7.84 26.81 -33.06
CA LYS A 176 -6.43 26.74 -32.69
C LYS A 176 -6.01 25.31 -32.38
N SER A 177 -4.84 24.92 -32.90
CA SER A 177 -4.28 23.61 -32.64
C SER A 177 -3.88 23.45 -31.18
N PRO A 178 -4.15 22.29 -30.54
CA PRO A 178 -3.68 22.00 -29.19
C PRO A 178 -2.15 21.89 -29.14
N SER A 179 -1.62 22.01 -27.97
CA SER A 179 -0.23 21.70 -27.67
C SER A 179 -0.16 20.45 -26.78
N ILE A 180 0.99 19.76 -26.73
CA ILE A 180 1.17 18.54 -26.00
C ILE A 180 2.40 18.66 -25.09
N LEU A 181 2.20 18.45 -23.82
CA LEU A 181 3.29 18.22 -22.85
C LEU A 181 3.51 16.71 -22.75
N HIS A 182 4.76 16.30 -22.92
CA HIS A 182 5.23 14.94 -22.79
C HIS A 182 6.05 14.81 -21.50
N PHE A 183 5.69 13.90 -20.64
CA PHE A 183 6.34 13.64 -19.34
C PHE A 183 7.03 12.29 -19.40
N ALA A 184 8.35 12.28 -19.47
CA ALA A 184 9.12 11.05 -19.47
C ALA A 184 9.24 10.47 -18.05
N SER A 185 9.47 9.16 -17.94
CA SER A 185 9.65 8.46 -16.66
C SER A 185 10.88 8.93 -15.86
N ASP A 186 11.88 9.53 -16.51
CA ASP A 186 13.03 10.16 -15.86
C ASP A 186 12.74 11.60 -15.38
N GLY A 187 11.51 12.08 -15.58
CA GLY A 187 11.03 13.40 -15.21
C GLY A 187 11.25 14.49 -16.26
N LYS A 188 11.92 14.22 -17.38
CA LYS A 188 12.08 15.22 -18.44
C LYS A 188 10.74 15.61 -19.04
N ILE A 189 10.61 16.91 -19.30
CA ILE A 189 9.44 17.49 -19.98
C ILE A 189 9.81 17.85 -21.41
N ARG A 190 8.96 17.47 -22.36
CA ARG A 190 9.02 17.99 -23.73
C ARG A 190 7.70 18.66 -24.07
N LEU A 191 7.76 19.61 -24.95
CA LEU A 191 6.58 20.34 -25.43
C LEU A 191 6.52 20.30 -26.94
N THR A 192 5.36 19.98 -27.47
CA THR A 192 4.94 20.23 -28.84
C THR A 192 3.96 21.39 -28.79
N ASN A 193 4.30 22.53 -29.40
CA ASN A 193 3.42 23.70 -29.45
C ASN A 193 2.73 23.80 -30.80
N GLY A 194 1.43 23.58 -30.83
CA GLY A 194 0.63 23.60 -32.08
C GLY A 194 0.13 24.96 -32.51
N THR A 195 0.24 25.99 -31.65
CA THR A 195 -0.27 27.35 -31.95
C THR A 195 0.75 28.40 -31.50
N GLY A 196 1.18 29.24 -32.43
CA GLY A 196 2.04 30.37 -32.12
C GLY A 196 1.32 31.53 -31.45
N GLY A 197 2.09 32.40 -30.79
CA GLY A 197 1.58 33.57 -30.08
C GLY A 197 1.35 33.35 -28.58
N ALA A 198 0.71 34.31 -27.93
CA ALA A 198 0.44 34.29 -26.49
C ALA A 198 -1.00 33.85 -26.21
N HIS A 199 -1.15 32.72 -25.55
CA HIS A 199 -2.46 32.16 -25.26
C HIS A 199 -2.55 31.66 -23.81
N VAL A 200 -3.76 31.62 -23.26
CA VAL A 200 -4.05 30.90 -22.01
C VAL A 200 -4.27 29.44 -22.36
N TYR A 201 -3.53 28.56 -21.73
CA TYR A 201 -3.67 27.12 -21.91
C TYR A 201 -4.29 26.48 -20.67
N THR A 202 -5.15 25.51 -20.90
CA THR A 202 -5.74 24.67 -19.85
C THR A 202 -5.54 23.20 -20.20
N GLY A 203 -5.37 22.38 -19.19
CA GLY A 203 -5.28 20.95 -19.35
C GLY A 203 -5.14 20.24 -18.03
N THR A 204 -5.48 18.96 -18.02
CA THR A 204 -5.34 18.09 -16.87
C THR A 204 -4.95 16.69 -17.34
N ILE A 205 -4.07 16.04 -16.59
CA ILE A 205 -3.71 14.64 -16.78
C ILE A 205 -3.64 13.94 -15.43
N THR A 206 -3.98 12.65 -15.41
CA THR A 206 -3.71 11.77 -14.28
C THR A 206 -2.96 10.54 -14.76
N TYR A 207 -1.92 10.16 -14.02
CA TYR A 207 -1.10 8.98 -14.31
C TYR A 207 -0.63 8.30 -13.04
N ILE A 208 -0.08 7.10 -13.19
CA ILE A 208 0.49 6.31 -12.09
C ILE A 208 1.96 6.63 -11.91
N THR A 209 2.41 6.71 -10.67
CA THR A 209 3.81 6.82 -10.28
C THR A 209 4.23 5.68 -9.37
N ASN A 210 5.46 5.18 -9.55
CA ASN A 210 6.14 4.25 -8.65
C ASN A 210 7.22 4.95 -7.81
N ASP A 211 7.37 6.25 -7.94
CA ASP A 211 8.30 7.02 -7.15
C ASP A 211 8.00 6.91 -5.65
N PRO A 212 9.00 7.06 -4.77
CA PRO A 212 8.78 7.21 -3.33
C PRO A 212 7.78 8.32 -3.04
N TYR A 213 7.01 8.19 -1.96
CA TYR A 213 6.06 9.24 -1.58
C TYR A 213 6.84 10.49 -1.19
N PRO A 214 6.43 11.70 -1.63
CA PRO A 214 7.13 12.93 -1.26
C PRO A 214 7.06 13.16 0.25
N SER A 215 8.17 13.50 0.86
CA SER A 215 8.29 13.85 2.28
C SER A 215 7.50 15.11 2.65
#